data_7774120238dd25892ea751ed284474b6
#
_entry.id   7774120238dd25892ea751ed284474b6
#
_cell.length_a   1.000
_cell.length_b   1.000
_cell.length_c   1.000
_cell.angle_alpha   90.00
_cell.angle_beta   90.00
_cell.angle_gamma   90.00
#
_symmetry.space_group_name_H-M   'P 1'
#
loop_
_entity.id
_entity.type
_entity.pdbx_description
1 polymer ?
#
loop_
_entity_poly.entity_id
_entity_poly.type
_entity_poly.pdbx_seq_one_letter_code
_entity_poly.pdbx_strand_id
1 'polypeptide(L)'
;GQQISFNNLPPDADAHSGYYDAYGVSGIAEVQYCFYDANNSSDATCVTITYNVTGTLSATNIARETVMDFYPNPAEEHTTISHKSDENSHLKIIDILGNQVKDIHLSNVGKEDIYVGDLSKGIYFGNLVNNNKVMAIKKLIVK
;
A
#
# COMPACT_ATOMS: atom_id res chain seq x y z
N GLY A 1 6.47 -29.02 9.54
CA GLY A 1 7.22 -27.89 10.02
C GLY A 1 8.55 -27.82 9.27
N GLN A 2 8.91 -26.68 8.73
CA GLN A 2 10.24 -26.47 8.16
C GLN A 2 11.22 -26.23 9.30
N GLN A 3 12.23 -27.06 9.39
CA GLN A 3 13.33 -26.89 10.33
C GLN A 3 14.39 -26.05 9.62
N ILE A 4 14.63 -24.84 10.11
CA ILE A 4 15.70 -23.97 9.62
C ILE A 4 16.88 -24.12 10.57
N SER A 5 17.99 -24.70 10.10
CA SER A 5 19.23 -24.76 10.86
C SER A 5 20.17 -23.64 10.41
N PHE A 6 20.62 -22.83 11.35
CA PHE A 6 21.62 -21.79 11.09
C PHE A 6 23.01 -22.33 11.43
N ASN A 7 23.79 -22.67 10.43
CA ASN A 7 25.19 -22.98 10.60
C ASN A 7 26.01 -21.69 10.38
N ASN A 8 26.81 -21.33 11.34
CA ASN A 8 27.72 -20.18 11.41
C ASN A 8 27.07 -18.85 11.75
N LEU A 9 26.95 -18.64 13.06
CA LEU A 9 26.84 -17.30 13.60
C LEU A 9 28.25 -16.73 13.82
N PRO A 10 28.50 -15.46 13.47
CA PRO A 10 29.73 -14.80 13.88
C PRO A 10 29.78 -14.75 15.41
N PRO A 11 30.96 -14.86 16.02
CA PRO A 11 31.11 -14.98 17.48
C PRO A 11 30.62 -13.79 18.29
N ASP A 12 30.24 -12.69 17.63
CA ASP A 12 29.80 -11.45 18.26
C ASP A 12 28.32 -11.10 17.97
N ALA A 13 27.50 -12.05 17.51
CA ALA A 13 26.11 -11.80 17.20
C ALA A 13 25.22 -11.93 18.47
N ASP A 14 24.95 -10.84 19.14
CA ASP A 14 24.09 -10.78 20.31
C ASP A 14 22.58 -10.82 20.00
N ALA A 15 22.19 -10.78 18.74
CA ALA A 15 20.78 -10.78 18.33
C ALA A 15 20.52 -11.54 17.02
N HIS A 16 19.47 -12.36 17.04
CA HIS A 16 18.94 -13.01 15.84
C HIS A 16 17.64 -12.38 15.43
N SER A 17 17.50 -12.03 14.15
CA SER A 17 16.25 -11.62 13.57
C SER A 17 15.73 -12.69 12.61
N GLY A 18 14.49 -13.13 12.83
CA GLY A 18 13.76 -14.02 11.93
C GLY A 18 12.60 -13.28 11.28
N TYR A 19 12.38 -13.54 10.01
CA TYR A 19 11.23 -13.01 9.28
C TYR A 19 10.27 -14.14 8.92
N TYR A 20 9.00 -13.92 9.16
CA TYR A 20 7.93 -14.81 8.72
C TYR A 20 7.08 -14.09 7.68
N ASP A 21 6.97 -14.66 6.48
CA ASP A 21 6.09 -14.15 5.44
C ASP A 21 4.85 -15.06 5.35
N ALA A 22 3.71 -14.49 5.67
CA ALA A 22 2.43 -15.18 5.64
C ALA A 22 1.80 -15.25 4.24
N TYR A 23 2.42 -14.63 3.21
CA TYR A 23 1.91 -14.55 1.84
C TYR A 23 0.44 -14.13 1.74
N GLY A 24 0.00 -13.24 2.65
CA GLY A 24 -1.37 -12.74 2.69
C GLY A 24 -2.42 -13.72 3.26
N VAL A 25 -2.01 -14.81 3.87
CA VAL A 25 -2.91 -15.79 4.52
C VAL A 25 -2.99 -15.49 6.01
N SER A 26 -4.20 -15.30 6.54
CA SER A 26 -4.42 -15.22 7.99
C SER A 26 -4.33 -16.59 8.65
N GLY A 27 -3.77 -16.64 9.83
CA GLY A 27 -3.62 -17.89 10.56
C GLY A 27 -2.61 -17.82 11.69
N ILE A 28 -2.43 -18.93 12.36
CA ILE A 28 -1.41 -19.11 13.39
C ILE A 28 -0.34 -20.05 12.83
N ALA A 29 0.92 -19.62 12.90
CA ALA A 29 2.07 -20.45 12.58
C ALA A 29 3.00 -20.53 13.78
N GLU A 30 3.49 -21.71 14.09
CA GLU A 30 4.51 -21.91 15.10
C GLU A 30 5.82 -22.30 14.44
N VAL A 31 6.87 -21.56 14.78
CA VAL A 31 8.23 -21.82 14.30
C VAL A 31 9.11 -22.08 15.50
N GLN A 32 9.75 -23.23 15.54
CA GLN A 32 10.71 -23.58 16.56
C GLN A 32 12.12 -23.30 16.06
N TYR A 33 12.84 -22.47 16.80
CA TYR A 33 14.25 -22.16 16.58
C TYR A 33 15.07 -22.95 17.61
N CYS A 34 15.97 -23.81 17.12
CA CYS A 34 16.87 -24.58 17.98
C CYS A 34 18.31 -24.13 17.77
N PHE A 35 18.96 -23.79 18.85
CA PHE A 35 20.38 -23.45 18.91
C PHE A 35 21.13 -24.63 19.54
N TYR A 36 22.20 -25.05 18.93
CA TYR A 36 23.00 -26.18 19.42
C TYR A 36 24.50 -25.86 19.30
N ASP A 37 25.27 -26.49 20.19
CA ASP A 37 26.74 -26.38 20.10
C ASP A 37 27.22 -27.12 18.85
N ALA A 38 28.05 -26.42 18.02
CA ALA A 38 28.60 -27.00 16.79
C ALA A 38 29.46 -28.25 17.01
N ASN A 39 30.05 -28.40 18.23
CA ASN A 39 30.86 -29.53 18.61
C ASN A 39 30.08 -30.62 19.37
N ASN A 40 28.88 -30.31 19.84
CA ASN A 40 28.01 -31.22 20.56
C ASN A 40 26.54 -30.98 20.26
N SER A 41 26.03 -31.61 19.22
CA SER A 41 24.65 -31.45 18.76
C SER A 41 23.59 -31.95 19.76
N SER A 42 24.00 -32.64 20.84
CA SER A 42 23.11 -33.04 21.92
C SER A 42 22.85 -31.93 22.94
N ASP A 43 23.67 -30.87 22.94
CA ASP A 43 23.49 -29.68 23.75
C ASP A 43 22.73 -28.63 22.92
N ALA A 44 21.42 -28.68 23.01
CA ALA A 44 20.53 -27.83 22.22
C ALA A 44 19.48 -27.14 23.12
N THR A 45 19.25 -25.87 22.85
CA THR A 45 18.17 -25.10 23.44
C THR A 45 17.23 -24.61 22.33
N CYS A 46 15.93 -24.84 22.48
CA CYS A 46 14.92 -24.46 21.51
C CYS A 46 13.97 -23.41 22.06
N VAL A 47 13.59 -22.47 21.24
CA VAL A 47 12.52 -21.50 21.51
C VAL A 47 11.44 -21.62 20.44
N THR A 48 10.20 -21.67 20.84
CA THR A 48 9.06 -21.67 19.92
C THR A 48 8.47 -20.26 19.87
N ILE A 49 8.35 -19.70 18.67
CA ILE A 49 7.71 -18.42 18.43
C ILE A 49 6.40 -18.67 17.70
N THR A 50 5.31 -18.21 18.27
CA THR A 50 3.98 -18.27 17.65
C THR A 50 3.71 -16.96 16.91
N TYR A 51 3.57 -17.04 15.59
CA TYR A 51 3.17 -15.93 14.72
C TYR A 51 1.65 -15.98 14.55
N ASN A 52 0.97 -14.97 15.08
CA ASN A 52 -0.48 -14.84 14.91
C ASN A 52 -0.77 -13.75 13.89
N VAL A 53 -1.11 -14.14 12.68
CA VAL A 53 -1.51 -13.23 11.61
C VAL A 53 -3.03 -13.05 11.67
N THR A 54 -3.47 -12.06 12.41
CA THR A 54 -4.88 -11.66 12.50
C THR A 54 -5.18 -10.59 11.47
N GLY A 55 -5.64 -11.02 10.33
CA GLY A 55 -6.02 -10.14 9.24
C GLY A 55 -4.91 -9.98 8.21
N THR A 56 -5.32 -10.03 6.98
CA THR A 56 -4.52 -9.54 5.89
C THR A 56 -4.33 -8.04 6.11
N LEU A 57 -3.10 -7.58 6.30
CA LEU A 57 -2.72 -6.29 5.75
C LEU A 57 -2.78 -6.47 4.22
N SER A 58 -3.98 -6.74 3.73
CA SER A 58 -4.30 -6.37 2.38
C SER A 58 -4.06 -4.87 2.35
N ALA A 59 -2.96 -4.42 1.80
CA ALA A 59 -3.08 -3.34 0.86
C ALA A 59 -4.26 -3.80 0.01
N THR A 60 -5.45 -3.33 0.36
CA THR A 60 -6.69 -3.63 -0.38
C THR A 60 -6.22 -3.56 -1.81
N ASN A 61 -6.35 -4.63 -2.58
CA ASN A 61 -6.18 -4.53 -4.01
C ASN A 61 -7.06 -3.35 -4.37
N ILE A 62 -6.42 -2.17 -4.42
CA ILE A 62 -7.07 -0.95 -4.90
C ILE A 62 -7.32 -1.35 -6.33
N ALA A 63 -8.57 -1.71 -6.54
CA ALA A 63 -8.99 -2.59 -7.59
C ALA A 63 -8.26 -2.20 -8.86
N ARG A 64 -7.54 -3.12 -9.45
CA ARG A 64 -6.96 -3.00 -10.79
C ARG A 64 -7.99 -2.60 -11.85
N GLU A 65 -9.22 -2.36 -11.45
CA GLU A 65 -10.35 -2.01 -12.32
C GLU A 65 -10.87 -0.59 -12.15
N THR A 66 -10.45 0.19 -11.13
CA THR A 66 -10.85 1.59 -11.07
C THR A 66 -9.92 2.39 -11.97
N VAL A 67 -10.26 2.41 -13.26
CA VAL A 67 -9.56 3.22 -14.23
C VAL A 67 -9.84 4.68 -13.91
N MET A 68 -8.81 5.40 -13.45
CA MET A 68 -8.82 6.84 -13.32
C MET A 68 -7.58 7.39 -14.03
N ASP A 69 -7.77 8.31 -14.94
CA ASP A 69 -6.67 8.93 -15.65
C ASP A 69 -6.95 10.39 -15.97
N PHE A 70 -5.91 11.22 -16.01
CA PHE A 70 -5.97 12.63 -16.35
C PHE A 70 -5.34 12.87 -17.73
N TYR A 71 -6.06 13.58 -18.62
CA TYR A 71 -5.51 13.99 -19.89
C TYR A 71 -6.04 15.39 -20.32
N PRO A 72 -5.16 16.34 -20.67
CA PRO A 72 -3.70 16.24 -20.64
C PRO A 72 -3.13 16.21 -19.22
N ASN A 73 -1.98 15.58 -19.06
CA ASN A 73 -1.19 15.61 -17.84
C ASN A 73 0.31 15.58 -18.22
N PRO A 74 1.04 16.67 -18.12
CA PRO A 74 0.71 17.92 -17.40
C PRO A 74 -0.41 18.76 -18.01
N ALA A 75 -1.22 19.39 -17.14
CA ALA A 75 -2.32 20.29 -17.49
C ALA A 75 -1.90 21.76 -17.35
N GLU A 76 -2.52 22.62 -18.13
CA GLU A 76 -2.37 24.08 -18.01
C GLU A 76 -3.59 24.71 -17.34
N GLU A 77 -4.72 24.77 -18.04
CA GLU A 77 -5.97 25.32 -17.51
C GLU A 77 -7.01 24.24 -17.23
N HIS A 78 -7.03 23.20 -18.08
CA HIS A 78 -8.01 22.13 -18.01
C HIS A 78 -7.36 20.75 -18.11
N THR A 79 -7.97 19.76 -17.47
CA THR A 79 -7.67 18.35 -17.65
C THR A 79 -8.97 17.54 -17.61
N THR A 80 -9.07 16.54 -18.43
CA THR A 80 -10.20 15.62 -18.42
C THR A 80 -9.87 14.43 -17.54
N ILE A 81 -10.73 14.11 -16.59
CA ILE A 81 -10.67 12.86 -15.85
C ILE A 81 -11.51 11.81 -16.57
N SER A 82 -10.91 10.65 -16.83
CA SER A 82 -11.64 9.45 -17.21
C SER A 82 -11.79 8.55 -16.00
N HIS A 83 -12.99 8.12 -15.66
CA HIS A 83 -13.25 7.31 -14.48
C HIS A 83 -14.37 6.29 -14.72
N LYS A 84 -14.34 5.23 -13.89
CA LYS A 84 -15.47 4.31 -13.72
C LYS A 84 -15.88 4.38 -12.27
N SER A 85 -16.88 5.14 -11.95
CA SER A 85 -17.34 5.35 -10.58
C SER A 85 -18.85 5.52 -10.54
N ASP A 86 -19.43 5.31 -9.36
CA ASP A 86 -20.86 5.42 -9.11
C ASP A 86 -21.26 6.87 -8.79
N GLU A 87 -22.56 7.13 -8.70
CA GLU A 87 -23.16 8.45 -8.48
C GLU A 87 -22.72 9.17 -7.20
N ASN A 88 -22.12 8.45 -6.24
CA ASN A 88 -21.64 9.03 -4.97
C ASN A 88 -20.11 9.19 -4.93
N SER A 89 -19.50 9.37 -6.10
CA SER A 89 -18.05 9.51 -6.18
C SER A 89 -17.62 10.97 -6.22
N HIS A 90 -16.52 11.25 -5.55
CA HIS A 90 -15.87 12.54 -5.50
C HIS A 90 -14.43 12.44 -5.98
N LEU A 91 -13.99 13.41 -6.75
CA LEU A 91 -12.59 13.65 -7.00
C LEU A 91 -12.09 14.70 -6.03
N LYS A 92 -11.22 14.30 -5.11
CA LYS A 92 -10.52 15.21 -4.21
C LYS A 92 -9.12 15.46 -4.74
N ILE A 93 -8.80 16.70 -5.05
CA ILE A 93 -7.44 17.09 -5.45
C ILE A 93 -6.71 17.60 -4.22
N ILE A 94 -5.54 17.04 -3.96
CA ILE A 94 -4.72 17.27 -2.76
C ILE A 94 -3.34 17.75 -3.21
N ASP A 95 -2.79 18.77 -2.53
CA ASP A 95 -1.42 19.21 -2.73
C ASP A 95 -0.40 18.24 -2.08
N ILE A 96 0.89 18.50 -2.28
CA ILE A 96 1.97 17.67 -1.72
C ILE A 96 2.07 17.72 -0.19
N LEU A 97 1.41 18.71 0.45
CA LEU A 97 1.36 18.84 1.91
C LEU A 97 0.16 18.11 2.52
N GLY A 98 -0.73 17.56 1.68
CA GLY A 98 -1.94 16.89 2.10
C GLY A 98 -3.17 17.79 2.22
N ASN A 99 -3.08 19.08 1.84
CA ASN A 99 -4.22 19.97 1.86
C ASN A 99 -5.15 19.68 0.68
N GLN A 100 -6.45 19.55 0.95
CA GLN A 100 -7.45 19.43 -0.11
C GLN A 100 -7.68 20.80 -0.76
N VAL A 101 -7.37 20.90 -2.04
CA VAL A 101 -7.51 22.14 -2.84
C VAL A 101 -8.77 22.16 -3.69
N LYS A 102 -9.31 20.99 -4.06
CA LYS A 102 -10.61 20.83 -4.75
C LYS A 102 -11.36 19.60 -4.27
N ASP A 103 -12.69 19.70 -4.31
CA ASP A 103 -13.62 18.58 -4.14
C ASP A 103 -14.69 18.69 -5.23
N ILE A 104 -14.74 17.70 -6.11
CA ILE A 104 -15.60 17.70 -7.29
C ILE A 104 -16.46 16.46 -7.21
N HIS A 105 -17.77 16.66 -7.17
CA HIS A 105 -18.71 15.56 -7.29
C HIS A 105 -18.70 15.06 -8.74
N LEU A 106 -18.41 13.79 -8.93
CA LEU A 106 -18.39 13.18 -10.26
C LEU A 106 -19.80 12.69 -10.62
N SER A 107 -20.19 12.96 -11.85
CA SER A 107 -21.40 12.37 -12.43
C SER A 107 -21.17 10.88 -12.70
N ASN A 108 -22.11 10.22 -13.34
CA ASN A 108 -21.99 8.80 -13.70
C ASN A 108 -20.74 8.52 -14.53
N VAL A 109 -20.40 7.24 -14.64
CA VAL A 109 -19.24 6.72 -15.39
C VAL A 109 -18.97 7.50 -16.69
N GLY A 110 -17.75 7.99 -16.86
CA GLY A 110 -17.41 8.70 -18.08
C GLY A 110 -16.16 9.56 -18.02
N LYS A 111 -16.30 10.71 -18.62
CA LYS A 111 -15.26 11.73 -18.70
C LYS A 111 -15.81 13.06 -18.24
N GLU A 112 -15.07 13.73 -17.37
CA GLU A 112 -15.40 15.08 -16.93
C GLU A 112 -14.23 16.03 -17.12
N ASP A 113 -14.53 17.26 -17.50
CA ASP A 113 -13.55 18.32 -17.63
C ASP A 113 -13.34 19.04 -16.29
N ILE A 114 -12.10 19.15 -15.88
CA ILE A 114 -11.69 19.75 -14.62
C ILE A 114 -10.87 21.00 -14.89
N TYR A 115 -11.37 22.15 -14.44
CA TYR A 115 -10.61 23.38 -14.46
C TYR A 115 -9.54 23.38 -13.35
N VAL A 116 -8.29 23.58 -13.73
CA VAL A 116 -7.12 23.59 -12.84
C VAL A 116 -6.30 24.87 -12.96
N GLY A 117 -6.73 25.84 -13.78
CA GLY A 117 -6.04 27.09 -14.00
C GLY A 117 -6.00 28.02 -12.77
N ASP A 118 -6.78 27.76 -11.74
CA ASP A 118 -6.77 28.43 -10.43
C ASP A 118 -5.76 27.80 -9.43
N LEU A 119 -5.18 26.65 -9.79
CA LEU A 119 -4.16 26.00 -8.97
C LEU A 119 -2.77 26.55 -9.29
N SER A 120 -1.92 26.64 -8.28
CA SER A 120 -0.51 26.97 -8.48
C SER A 120 0.18 25.87 -9.28
N LYS A 121 1.20 26.25 -10.07
CA LYS A 121 2.03 25.26 -10.77
C LYS A 121 2.67 24.30 -9.80
N GLY A 122 2.51 23.00 -10.03
CA GLY A 122 3.02 22.00 -9.10
C GLY A 122 2.47 20.59 -9.32
N ILE A 123 2.75 19.74 -8.34
CA ILE A 123 2.31 18.36 -8.31
C ILE A 123 1.14 18.23 -7.33
N TYR A 124 0.11 17.56 -7.78
CA TYR A 124 -1.10 17.27 -7.01
C TYR A 124 -1.43 15.78 -7.11
N PHE A 125 -2.27 15.32 -6.20
CA PHE A 125 -2.81 13.97 -6.23
C PHE A 125 -4.34 14.05 -6.31
N GLY A 126 -4.90 13.45 -7.36
CA GLY A 126 -6.33 13.24 -7.46
C GLY A 126 -6.70 11.93 -6.78
N ASN A 127 -7.54 12.02 -5.78
CA ASN A 127 -8.09 10.89 -5.06
C ASN A 127 -9.54 10.68 -5.49
N LEU A 128 -9.84 9.57 -6.13
CA LEU A 128 -11.19 9.14 -6.38
C LEU A 128 -11.76 8.51 -5.12
N VAL A 129 -12.79 9.10 -4.56
CA VAL A 129 -13.41 8.68 -3.30
C VAL A 129 -14.86 8.29 -3.56
N ASN A 130 -15.26 7.13 -3.09
CA ASN A 130 -16.64 6.67 -3.08
C ASN A 130 -17.01 6.19 -1.67
N ASN A 131 -18.14 6.65 -1.12
CA ASN A 131 -18.60 6.30 0.22
C ASN A 131 -17.49 6.42 1.29
N ASN A 132 -16.75 7.53 1.30
CA ASN A 132 -15.60 7.80 2.18
C ASN A 132 -14.41 6.83 2.03
N LYS A 133 -14.39 6.01 1.00
CA LYS A 133 -13.28 5.11 0.71
C LYS A 133 -12.53 5.60 -0.53
N VAL A 134 -11.20 5.69 -0.42
CA VAL A 134 -10.35 6.00 -1.58
C VAL A 134 -10.30 4.79 -2.50
N MET A 135 -10.73 4.97 -3.73
CA MET A 135 -10.80 3.93 -4.76
C MET A 135 -9.61 3.95 -5.70
N ALA A 136 -9.09 5.15 -6.00
CA ALA A 136 -7.89 5.31 -6.83
C ALA A 136 -7.17 6.61 -6.46
N ILE A 137 -5.87 6.64 -6.73
CA ILE A 137 -5.02 7.83 -6.59
C ILE A 137 -4.19 7.99 -7.86
N LYS A 138 -4.20 9.19 -8.43
CA LYS A 138 -3.39 9.54 -9.61
C LYS A 138 -2.68 10.87 -9.42
N LYS A 139 -1.45 10.93 -9.91
CA LYS A 139 -0.68 12.17 -9.94
C LYS A 139 -1.21 13.09 -11.05
N LEU A 140 -1.39 14.36 -10.72
CA LEU A 140 -1.71 15.44 -11.63
C LEU A 140 -0.58 16.50 -11.55
N ILE A 141 -0.11 16.94 -12.70
CA ILE A 141 0.90 18.01 -12.80
C ILE A 141 0.23 19.22 -13.44
N VAL A 142 0.30 20.38 -12.79
CA VAL A 142 -0.17 21.66 -13.29
C VAL A 142 1.05 22.52 -13.69
N LYS A 143 1.03 23.08 -14.90
CA LYS A 143 2.11 23.90 -15.46
C LYS A 143 1.82 25.40 -15.39
#